data_da896d99a198702654235d4f08a2c565
#
_entry.id   da896d99a198702654235d4f08a2c565
#
_cell.length_a   1.000
_cell.length_b   1.000
_cell.length_c   1.000
_cell.angle_alpha   90.00
_cell.angle_beta   90.00
_cell.angle_gamma   90.00
#
_symmetry.space_group_name_H-M   'P 1'
#
loop_
_entity.id
_entity.type
_entity.pdbx_description
1 polymer ?
#
loop_
_entity_poly.entity_id
_entity_poly.type
_entity_poly.pdbx_seq_one_letter_code
_entity_poly.pdbx_strand_id
1 'polypeptide(L)'
;IRMYAHITSVENPSVDLICSEAVKKIDMGYDALKTPAPVPVRHIDTMKKVEEYVDKFAALRESVGKDVDIAIDFHGRISPAMAPIFCRALEPYYPMFVEEPVLPENVDVMANMAAKTSIPIATGERLFTPWCFRTVLEKQAARVLQPDLSHCGGILSTYKIAAMAANYYVNIAPHNPLGPIALASCLQIDACIPNFTAQENIRLENGLDLGEGIFREPIKIENGYVAVSDEPGLGIEVIEENLTDYVYDGSYPLPMEFYPEDGSLADW
;
A
#
# COMPACT_ATOMS: atom_id res chain seq x y z
N ILE A 1 -0.52 -7.95 15.17
CA ILE A 1 0.00 -7.50 13.86
C ILE A 1 -0.29 -6.02 13.72
N ARG A 2 0.75 -5.23 13.44
CA ARG A 2 0.66 -3.80 13.16
C ARG A 2 -0.02 -3.57 11.81
N MET A 3 -1.00 -2.66 11.77
CA MET A 3 -1.71 -2.29 10.55
C MET A 3 -1.32 -0.88 10.11
N TYR A 4 -1.35 -0.60 8.81
CA TYR A 4 -1.42 0.79 8.34
C TYR A 4 -2.77 1.09 7.71
N ALA A 5 -3.25 2.32 7.93
CA ALA A 5 -4.55 2.74 7.43
C ALA A 5 -4.40 3.64 6.21
N HIS A 6 -5.22 3.42 5.18
CA HIS A 6 -5.43 4.41 4.14
C HIS A 6 -6.10 5.65 4.74
N ILE A 7 -5.56 6.83 4.46
CA ILE A 7 -6.10 8.09 4.99
C ILE A 7 -7.46 8.37 4.37
N THR A 8 -7.58 8.25 3.05
CA THR A 8 -8.80 8.49 2.29
C THR A 8 -8.76 7.76 0.96
N SER A 9 -9.95 7.41 0.45
CA SER A 9 -10.15 6.92 -0.93
C SER A 9 -10.46 8.04 -1.93
N VAL A 10 -10.54 9.29 -1.46
CA VAL A 10 -10.79 10.44 -2.32
C VAL A 10 -9.54 10.74 -3.13
N GLU A 11 -9.68 10.77 -4.45
CA GLU A 11 -8.62 11.20 -5.34
C GLU A 11 -8.33 12.69 -5.18
N ASN A 12 -7.04 13.06 -5.14
CA ASN A 12 -6.57 14.43 -4.98
C ASN A 12 -7.27 15.21 -3.85
N PRO A 13 -7.26 14.71 -2.59
CA PRO A 13 -7.98 15.32 -1.47
C PRO A 13 -7.45 16.73 -1.17
N SER A 14 -8.30 17.58 -0.59
CA SER A 14 -7.85 18.86 -0.05
C SER A 14 -6.93 18.65 1.16
N VAL A 15 -6.11 19.66 1.48
CA VAL A 15 -5.24 19.62 2.68
C VAL A 15 -6.06 19.38 3.94
N ASP A 16 -7.17 20.08 4.11
CA ASP A 16 -8.03 19.96 5.29
C ASP A 16 -8.60 18.54 5.42
N LEU A 17 -9.04 17.94 4.30
CA LEU A 17 -9.59 16.58 4.31
C LEU A 17 -8.50 15.57 4.68
N ILE A 18 -7.34 15.61 4.04
CA ILE A 18 -6.28 14.63 4.30
C ILE A 18 -5.77 14.72 5.76
N CYS A 19 -5.60 15.94 6.30
CA CYS A 19 -5.17 16.12 7.67
C CYS A 19 -6.26 15.66 8.67
N SER A 20 -7.53 16.00 8.44
CA SER A 20 -8.60 15.60 9.34
C SER A 20 -8.84 14.09 9.36
N GLU A 21 -8.76 13.43 8.19
CA GLU A 21 -8.88 11.97 8.11
C GLU A 21 -7.67 11.27 8.74
N ALA A 22 -6.46 11.80 8.55
CA ALA A 22 -5.27 11.27 9.21
C ALA A 22 -5.38 11.32 10.73
N VAL A 23 -5.79 12.48 11.30
CA VAL A 23 -5.99 12.63 12.75
C VAL A 23 -7.02 11.63 13.26
N LYS A 24 -8.14 11.42 12.56
CA LYS A 24 -9.13 10.40 12.95
C LYS A 24 -8.52 9.00 13.02
N LYS A 25 -7.62 8.63 12.09
CA LYS A 25 -6.94 7.33 12.13
C LYS A 25 -6.01 7.22 13.33
N ILE A 26 -5.30 8.31 13.66
CA ILE A 26 -4.45 8.37 14.87
C ILE A 26 -5.31 8.23 16.14
N ASP A 27 -6.46 8.89 16.21
CA ASP A 27 -7.40 8.77 17.33
C ASP A 27 -7.97 7.34 17.48
N MET A 28 -8.00 6.56 16.38
CA MET A 28 -8.32 5.13 16.39
C MET A 28 -7.12 4.24 16.80
N GLY A 29 -5.96 4.83 17.08
CA GLY A 29 -4.76 4.16 17.52
C GLY A 29 -3.79 3.68 16.44
N TYR A 30 -4.00 4.05 15.17
CA TYR A 30 -3.01 3.76 14.13
C TYR A 30 -1.76 4.62 14.30
N ASP A 31 -0.60 4.03 14.13
CA ASP A 31 0.70 4.69 14.11
C ASP A 31 1.38 4.63 12.74
N ALA A 32 0.68 4.09 11.74
CA ALA A 32 1.11 4.03 10.35
C ALA A 32 -0.05 4.34 9.40
N LEU A 33 0.21 5.17 8.40
CA LEU A 33 -0.77 5.67 7.44
C LEU A 33 -0.25 5.51 6.01
N LYS A 34 -1.16 5.44 5.04
CA LYS A 34 -0.85 5.48 3.60
C LYS A 34 -1.65 6.59 2.94
N THR A 35 -0.98 7.44 2.16
CA THR A 35 -1.57 8.55 1.42
C THR A 35 -1.53 8.30 -0.08
N PRO A 36 -2.54 8.79 -0.84
CA PRO A 36 -2.57 8.60 -2.29
C PRO A 36 -1.49 9.41 -3.02
N ALA A 37 -1.27 9.03 -4.28
CA ALA A 37 -0.33 9.63 -5.21
C ALA A 37 -0.63 11.10 -5.56
N PRO A 38 0.38 11.84 -6.07
CA PRO A 38 0.20 13.14 -6.69
C PRO A 38 -0.30 12.99 -8.14
N VAL A 39 -1.55 12.65 -8.34
CA VAL A 39 -2.10 12.40 -9.70
C VAL A 39 -3.16 13.41 -10.09
N PRO A 40 -3.38 13.67 -11.40
CA PRO A 40 -2.54 13.23 -12.52
C PRO A 40 -1.27 14.07 -12.67
N VAL A 41 -0.17 13.42 -13.09
CA VAL A 41 1.12 14.07 -13.37
C VAL A 41 1.57 13.68 -14.79
N ARG A 42 1.95 14.67 -15.62
CA ARG A 42 2.46 14.40 -16.96
C ARG A 42 3.85 13.76 -16.91
N HIS A 43 4.25 13.08 -18.00
CA HIS A 43 5.58 12.46 -18.11
C HIS A 43 6.73 13.46 -17.88
N ILE A 44 6.53 14.71 -18.24
CA ILE A 44 7.36 15.86 -17.86
C ILE A 44 6.38 16.95 -17.43
N ASP A 45 6.42 17.32 -16.17
CA ASP A 45 5.49 18.29 -15.59
C ASP A 45 6.25 19.46 -14.93
N THR A 46 5.51 20.45 -14.47
CA THR A 46 6.05 21.66 -13.87
C THR A 46 6.47 21.45 -12.41
N MET A 47 7.43 22.23 -11.95
CA MET A 47 7.79 22.23 -10.51
C MET A 47 6.61 22.64 -9.62
N LYS A 48 5.68 23.47 -10.12
CA LYS A 48 4.46 23.83 -9.40
C LYS A 48 3.66 22.58 -8.99
N LYS A 49 3.55 21.59 -9.88
CA LYS A 49 2.85 20.32 -9.59
C LYS A 49 3.53 19.55 -8.46
N VAL A 50 4.86 19.56 -8.43
CA VAL A 50 5.65 18.95 -7.36
C VAL A 50 5.43 19.68 -6.03
N GLU A 51 5.55 21.01 -6.05
CA GLU A 51 5.38 21.86 -4.86
C GLU A 51 3.98 21.70 -4.26
N GLU A 52 2.92 21.70 -5.07
CA GLU A 52 1.54 21.52 -4.61
C GLU A 52 1.33 20.21 -3.84
N TYR A 53 1.96 19.12 -4.28
CA TYR A 53 1.88 17.84 -3.57
C TYR A 53 2.74 17.82 -2.31
N VAL A 54 3.96 18.35 -2.39
CA VAL A 54 4.87 18.43 -1.25
C VAL A 54 4.29 19.27 -0.13
N ASP A 55 3.64 20.38 -0.44
CA ASP A 55 2.96 21.24 0.54
C ASP A 55 1.83 20.48 1.26
N LYS A 56 1.05 19.67 0.52
CA LYS A 56 0.02 18.80 1.12
C LYS A 56 0.65 17.77 2.07
N PHE A 57 1.72 17.11 1.62
CA PHE A 57 2.41 16.12 2.44
C PHE A 57 3.08 16.74 3.67
N ALA A 58 3.63 17.94 3.53
CA ALA A 58 4.20 18.72 4.65
C ALA A 58 3.13 19.01 5.71
N ALA A 59 1.96 19.51 5.29
CA ALA A 59 0.84 19.77 6.18
C ALA A 59 0.33 18.48 6.86
N LEU A 60 0.25 17.39 6.12
CA LEU A 60 -0.10 16.08 6.67
C LEU A 60 0.93 15.66 7.75
N ARG A 61 2.22 15.75 7.44
CA ARG A 61 3.30 15.42 8.39
C ARG A 61 3.24 16.29 9.65
N GLU A 62 2.96 17.58 9.50
CA GLU A 62 2.79 18.50 10.63
C GLU A 62 1.59 18.12 11.50
N SER A 63 0.47 17.72 10.89
CA SER A 63 -0.77 17.38 11.59
C SER A 63 -0.67 16.11 12.45
N VAL A 64 0.15 15.12 12.05
CA VAL A 64 0.28 13.83 12.76
C VAL A 64 1.58 13.69 13.55
N GLY A 65 2.52 14.60 13.37
CA GLY A 65 3.82 14.56 14.07
C GLY A 65 4.81 13.57 13.46
N LYS A 66 5.93 13.31 14.18
CA LYS A 66 7.06 12.49 13.69
C LYS A 66 7.01 11.04 14.15
N ASP A 67 6.15 10.72 15.09
CA ASP A 67 6.02 9.37 15.67
C ASP A 67 5.07 8.48 14.84
N VAL A 68 4.46 9.04 13.79
CA VAL A 68 3.57 8.36 12.86
C VAL A 68 4.30 8.08 11.55
N ASP A 69 4.32 6.84 11.12
CA ASP A 69 4.80 6.47 9.80
C ASP A 69 3.81 6.87 8.70
N ILE A 70 4.28 7.45 7.59
CA ILE A 70 3.43 7.79 6.45
C ILE A 70 4.03 7.21 5.18
N ALA A 71 3.36 6.22 4.61
CA ALA A 71 3.67 5.69 3.28
C ALA A 71 2.97 6.51 2.20
N ILE A 72 3.55 6.49 1.00
CA ILE A 72 2.98 7.14 -0.18
C ILE A 72 2.87 6.09 -1.28
N ASP A 73 1.72 6.01 -1.93
CA ASP A 73 1.52 5.12 -3.05
C ASP A 73 1.44 5.90 -4.36
N PHE A 74 2.40 5.70 -5.24
CA PHE A 74 2.42 6.34 -6.56
C PHE A 74 1.74 5.50 -7.64
N HIS A 75 1.42 4.24 -7.36
CA HIS A 75 0.77 3.31 -8.30
C HIS A 75 1.45 3.22 -9.68
N GLY A 76 2.74 3.51 -9.79
CA GLY A 76 3.44 3.56 -11.07
C GLY A 76 3.04 4.73 -11.98
N ARG A 77 2.17 5.63 -11.52
CA ARG A 77 1.62 6.75 -12.32
C ARG A 77 2.56 7.93 -12.52
N ILE A 78 3.75 7.86 -11.93
CA ILE A 78 4.76 8.92 -12.08
C ILE A 78 5.84 8.44 -13.05
N SER A 79 6.22 9.30 -13.98
CA SER A 79 7.26 8.96 -14.94
C SER A 79 8.65 8.85 -14.30
N PRO A 80 9.57 8.08 -14.89
CA PRO A 80 10.97 8.04 -14.45
C PRO A 80 11.69 9.39 -14.49
N ALA A 81 11.16 10.38 -15.20
CA ALA A 81 11.68 11.75 -15.21
C ALA A 81 11.24 12.54 -13.97
N MET A 82 10.00 12.35 -13.53
CA MET A 82 9.40 13.11 -12.43
C MET A 82 9.58 12.44 -11.07
N ALA A 83 9.53 11.11 -10.97
CA ALA A 83 9.60 10.38 -9.71
C ALA A 83 10.82 10.75 -8.84
N PRO A 84 12.07 10.89 -9.38
CA PRO A 84 13.21 11.35 -8.59
C PRO A 84 13.07 12.77 -8.05
N ILE A 85 12.33 13.63 -8.75
CA ILE A 85 12.11 15.01 -8.35
C ILE A 85 11.13 15.04 -7.16
N PHE A 86 10.02 14.31 -7.25
CA PHE A 86 9.07 14.15 -6.14
C PHE A 86 9.75 13.54 -4.91
N CYS A 87 10.45 12.42 -5.06
CA CYS A 87 11.11 11.77 -3.93
C CYS A 87 12.12 12.69 -3.25
N ARG A 88 12.96 13.40 -4.00
CA ARG A 88 13.91 14.35 -3.41
C ARG A 88 13.22 15.47 -2.64
N ALA A 89 12.11 16.00 -3.16
CA ALA A 89 11.34 17.06 -2.50
C ALA A 89 10.61 16.55 -1.25
N LEU A 90 10.27 15.26 -1.19
CA LEU A 90 9.61 14.60 -0.06
C LEU A 90 10.58 14.12 1.04
N GLU A 91 11.86 13.93 0.74
CA GLU A 91 12.87 13.45 1.72
C GLU A 91 12.86 14.20 3.07
N PRO A 92 12.72 15.54 3.11
CA PRO A 92 12.71 16.28 4.38
C PRO A 92 11.55 15.93 5.32
N TYR A 93 10.52 15.28 4.81
CA TYR A 93 9.31 14.93 5.56
C TYR A 93 9.26 13.45 5.97
N TYR A 94 10.33 12.70 5.70
CA TYR A 94 10.53 11.32 6.17
C TYR A 94 9.36 10.38 5.84
N PRO A 95 9.01 10.16 4.55
CA PRO A 95 8.08 9.09 4.21
C PRO A 95 8.61 7.72 4.66
N MET A 96 7.72 6.86 5.15
CA MET A 96 8.03 5.48 5.52
C MET A 96 8.56 4.70 4.32
N PHE A 97 7.86 4.82 3.20
CA PHE A 97 8.28 4.37 1.88
C PHE A 97 7.49 5.10 0.78
N VAL A 98 8.00 5.03 -0.44
CA VAL A 98 7.25 5.33 -1.66
C VAL A 98 7.02 4.03 -2.42
N GLU A 99 5.75 3.68 -2.57
CA GLU A 99 5.30 2.51 -3.29
C GLU A 99 5.20 2.82 -4.78
N GLU A 100 5.67 1.89 -5.60
CA GLU A 100 5.66 1.96 -7.06
C GLU A 100 5.91 3.36 -7.63
N PRO A 101 7.09 3.96 -7.35
CA PRO A 101 7.42 5.30 -7.84
C PRO A 101 7.40 5.38 -9.37
N VAL A 102 7.55 4.24 -10.04
CA VAL A 102 7.46 4.01 -11.48
C VAL A 102 6.84 2.64 -11.72
N LEU A 103 6.38 2.37 -12.94
CA LEU A 103 5.84 1.07 -13.33
C LEU A 103 6.84 -0.07 -13.02
N PRO A 104 6.39 -1.18 -12.39
CA PRO A 104 7.27 -2.25 -11.93
C PRO A 104 7.81 -3.16 -13.05
N GLU A 105 7.26 -3.06 -14.27
CA GLU A 105 7.66 -3.88 -15.43
C GLU A 105 9.13 -3.68 -15.79
N ASN A 106 9.70 -2.49 -15.54
CA ASN A 106 11.11 -2.22 -15.78
C ASN A 106 11.88 -2.09 -14.47
N VAL A 107 12.33 -3.23 -13.95
CA VAL A 107 13.08 -3.32 -12.70
C VAL A 107 14.38 -2.50 -12.72
N ASP A 108 15.03 -2.33 -13.88
CA ASP A 108 16.24 -1.52 -14.00
C ASP A 108 15.97 -0.03 -13.77
N VAL A 109 14.83 0.46 -14.26
CA VAL A 109 14.40 1.84 -14.00
C VAL A 109 14.08 2.02 -12.52
N MET A 110 13.39 1.06 -11.90
CA MET A 110 13.09 1.11 -10.46
C MET A 110 14.36 1.06 -9.62
N ALA A 111 15.32 0.21 -9.94
CA ALA A 111 16.63 0.14 -9.26
C ALA A 111 17.40 1.48 -9.38
N ASN A 112 17.38 2.09 -10.56
CA ASN A 112 17.97 3.42 -10.78
C ASN A 112 17.27 4.51 -9.95
N MET A 113 15.95 4.39 -9.78
CA MET A 113 15.16 5.27 -8.92
C MET A 113 15.55 5.07 -7.46
N ALA A 114 15.56 3.82 -6.97
CA ALA A 114 15.93 3.48 -5.59
C ALA A 114 17.33 3.97 -5.21
N ALA A 115 18.28 3.99 -6.17
CA ALA A 115 19.63 4.50 -5.94
C ALA A 115 19.71 6.03 -5.83
N LYS A 116 18.67 6.78 -6.18
CA LYS A 116 18.66 8.26 -6.23
C LYS A 116 17.92 8.92 -5.07
N THR A 117 17.34 8.15 -4.19
CA THR A 117 16.59 8.66 -3.04
C THR A 117 16.99 7.95 -1.75
N SER A 118 16.89 8.67 -0.64
CA SER A 118 17.00 8.09 0.71
C SER A 118 15.70 7.47 1.21
N ILE A 119 14.57 7.75 0.55
CA ILE A 119 13.28 7.17 0.91
C ILE A 119 13.27 5.68 0.50
N PRO A 120 12.90 4.75 1.39
CA PRO A 120 12.72 3.36 1.02
C PRO A 120 11.71 3.22 -0.14
N ILE A 121 12.07 2.48 -1.19
CA ILE A 121 11.16 2.15 -2.27
C ILE A 121 10.45 0.84 -1.94
N ALA A 122 9.14 0.80 -2.20
CA ALA A 122 8.28 -0.37 -2.06
C ALA A 122 7.71 -0.79 -3.42
N THR A 123 7.50 -2.09 -3.61
CA THR A 123 6.83 -2.66 -4.80
C THR A 123 6.44 -4.11 -4.54
N GLY A 124 5.49 -4.63 -5.28
CA GLY A 124 5.17 -6.05 -5.19
C GLY A 124 3.76 -6.46 -5.55
N GLU A 125 2.79 -5.58 -5.49
CA GLU A 125 1.38 -5.90 -5.78
C GLU A 125 1.16 -6.48 -7.18
N ARG A 126 1.96 -6.04 -8.15
CA ARG A 126 1.94 -6.47 -9.57
C ARG A 126 3.02 -7.50 -9.91
N LEU A 127 3.61 -8.16 -8.90
CA LEU A 127 4.58 -9.23 -9.07
C LEU A 127 3.96 -10.59 -8.66
N PHE A 128 3.86 -11.52 -9.60
CA PHE A 128 2.98 -12.69 -9.46
C PHE A 128 3.67 -13.98 -8.99
N THR A 129 4.97 -14.05 -8.92
CA THR A 129 5.67 -15.26 -8.49
C THR A 129 6.97 -14.93 -7.76
N PRO A 130 7.53 -15.84 -6.93
CA PRO A 130 8.85 -15.64 -6.33
C PRO A 130 9.96 -15.28 -7.33
N TRP A 131 9.83 -15.70 -8.59
CA TRP A 131 10.80 -15.39 -9.65
C TRP A 131 10.85 -13.90 -9.99
N CYS A 132 9.69 -13.22 -10.01
CA CYS A 132 9.63 -11.77 -10.22
C CYS A 132 10.30 -11.01 -9.07
N PHE A 133 10.02 -11.40 -7.84
CA PHE A 133 10.62 -10.80 -6.65
C PHE A 133 12.14 -10.99 -6.57
N ARG A 134 12.65 -12.15 -7.05
CA ARG A 134 14.10 -12.39 -7.12
C ARG A 134 14.81 -11.30 -7.92
N THR A 135 14.28 -10.92 -9.08
CA THR A 135 14.91 -9.89 -9.92
C THR A 135 14.95 -8.53 -9.23
N VAL A 136 13.89 -8.17 -8.50
CA VAL A 136 13.83 -6.93 -7.71
C VAL A 136 14.90 -6.93 -6.63
N LEU A 137 15.09 -8.05 -5.93
CA LEU A 137 16.08 -8.21 -4.87
C LEU A 137 17.52 -8.17 -5.40
N GLU A 138 17.81 -8.95 -6.46
CA GLU A 138 19.14 -8.98 -7.10
C GLU A 138 19.59 -7.60 -7.59
N LYS A 139 18.65 -6.78 -8.07
CA LYS A 139 18.91 -5.41 -8.54
C LYS A 139 18.81 -4.35 -7.44
N GLN A 140 18.46 -4.75 -6.22
CA GLN A 140 18.24 -3.85 -5.08
C GLN A 140 17.24 -2.71 -5.41
N ALA A 141 16.20 -3.02 -6.16
CA ALA A 141 15.23 -2.06 -6.66
C ALA A 141 14.21 -1.62 -5.60
N ALA A 142 14.12 -2.32 -4.46
CA ALA A 142 13.23 -1.99 -3.36
C ALA A 142 13.85 -2.30 -1.99
N ARG A 143 13.32 -1.66 -0.95
CA ARG A 143 13.62 -1.94 0.47
C ARG A 143 12.42 -2.52 1.20
N VAL A 144 11.23 -2.46 0.61
CA VAL A 144 10.02 -3.09 1.09
C VAL A 144 9.41 -3.86 -0.08
N LEU A 145 9.04 -5.12 0.13
CA LEU A 145 8.25 -5.88 -0.82
C LEU A 145 6.82 -6.01 -0.31
N GLN A 146 5.88 -5.87 -1.24
CA GLN A 146 4.45 -5.89 -0.99
C GLN A 146 3.77 -7.01 -1.79
N PRO A 147 4.12 -8.29 -1.50
CA PRO A 147 3.46 -9.39 -2.18
C PRO A 147 1.98 -9.42 -1.83
N ASP A 148 1.13 -9.53 -2.83
CA ASP A 148 -0.27 -9.86 -2.64
C ASP A 148 -0.43 -11.38 -2.60
N LEU A 149 -0.95 -11.91 -1.50
CA LEU A 149 -1.06 -13.36 -1.30
C LEU A 149 -2.00 -14.02 -2.30
N SER A 150 -3.02 -13.29 -2.76
CA SER A 150 -3.97 -13.80 -3.77
C SER A 150 -3.36 -13.87 -5.16
N HIS A 151 -2.30 -13.09 -5.43
CA HIS A 151 -1.65 -12.98 -6.73
C HIS A 151 -0.31 -13.71 -6.82
N CYS A 152 0.51 -13.68 -5.78
CA CYS A 152 1.89 -14.18 -5.82
C CYS A 152 2.02 -15.70 -5.56
N GLY A 153 0.89 -16.40 -5.32
CA GLY A 153 0.86 -17.85 -5.14
C GLY A 153 0.61 -18.31 -3.70
N GLY A 154 -0.04 -17.49 -2.89
CA GLY A 154 -0.53 -17.79 -1.55
C GLY A 154 0.54 -17.80 -0.46
N ILE A 155 0.16 -18.32 0.71
CA ILE A 155 0.96 -18.31 1.94
C ILE A 155 2.37 -18.87 1.73
N LEU A 156 2.51 -20.03 1.11
CA LEU A 156 3.82 -20.68 0.93
C LEU A 156 4.75 -19.88 0.00
N SER A 157 4.21 -19.28 -1.06
CA SER A 157 5.00 -18.45 -1.97
C SER A 157 5.44 -17.16 -1.28
N THR A 158 4.56 -16.52 -0.51
CA THR A 158 4.89 -15.32 0.26
C THR A 158 5.94 -15.60 1.33
N TYR A 159 5.86 -16.73 2.02
CA TYR A 159 6.90 -17.15 2.96
C TYR A 159 8.28 -17.30 2.28
N LYS A 160 8.32 -17.91 1.09
CA LYS A 160 9.56 -18.03 0.30
C LYS A 160 10.09 -16.64 -0.13
N ILE A 161 9.19 -15.74 -0.55
CA ILE A 161 9.56 -14.36 -0.90
C ILE A 161 10.15 -13.65 0.32
N ALA A 162 9.50 -13.75 1.47
CA ALA A 162 9.96 -13.14 2.72
C ALA A 162 11.33 -13.68 3.16
N ALA A 163 11.52 -15.00 3.12
CA ALA A 163 12.80 -15.63 3.45
C ALA A 163 13.93 -15.21 2.49
N MET A 164 13.62 -15.04 1.20
CA MET A 164 14.57 -14.54 0.21
C MET A 164 14.88 -13.06 0.48
N ALA A 165 13.87 -12.23 0.74
CA ALA A 165 14.00 -10.80 1.03
C ALA A 165 14.86 -10.52 2.27
N ALA A 166 14.73 -11.33 3.31
CA ALA A 166 15.50 -11.21 4.54
C ALA A 166 17.02 -11.25 4.29
N ASN A 167 17.49 -12.03 3.31
CA ASN A 167 18.92 -12.10 2.96
C ASN A 167 19.45 -10.82 2.30
N TYR A 168 18.56 -9.95 1.84
CA TYR A 168 18.88 -8.65 1.22
C TYR A 168 18.56 -7.49 2.16
N TYR A 169 18.20 -7.75 3.43
CA TYR A 169 17.73 -6.72 4.38
C TYR A 169 16.51 -5.96 3.88
N VAL A 170 15.62 -6.66 3.17
CA VAL A 170 14.38 -6.11 2.62
C VAL A 170 13.20 -6.57 3.47
N ASN A 171 12.35 -5.63 3.83
CA ASN A 171 11.16 -5.86 4.65
C ASN A 171 9.96 -6.28 3.80
N ILE A 172 8.94 -6.79 4.48
CA ILE A 172 7.67 -7.21 3.90
C ILE A 172 6.53 -6.39 4.51
N ALA A 173 5.68 -5.85 3.64
CA ALA A 173 4.43 -5.19 4.00
C ALA A 173 3.36 -5.66 2.99
N PRO A 174 2.66 -6.79 3.24
CA PRO A 174 1.82 -7.40 2.23
C PRO A 174 0.72 -6.48 1.73
N HIS A 175 0.55 -6.41 0.40
CA HIS A 175 -0.55 -5.72 -0.26
C HIS A 175 -1.86 -6.46 -0.02
N ASN A 176 -2.89 -5.75 0.44
CA ASN A 176 -4.21 -6.33 0.66
C ASN A 176 -5.35 -5.30 0.53
N PRO A 177 -5.72 -4.87 -0.68
CA PRO A 177 -6.93 -4.11 -0.95
C PRO A 177 -8.15 -5.01 -1.14
N LEU A 178 -7.94 -6.34 -1.01
CA LEU A 178 -8.91 -7.37 -1.32
C LEU A 178 -9.85 -7.64 -0.13
N GLY A 179 -10.46 -8.81 -0.11
CA GLY A 179 -11.44 -9.13 0.91
C GLY A 179 -10.85 -9.71 2.20
N PRO A 180 -11.71 -10.02 3.17
CA PRO A 180 -11.31 -10.43 4.52
C PRO A 180 -10.60 -11.80 4.57
N ILE A 181 -10.84 -12.70 3.60
CA ILE A 181 -10.12 -13.99 3.51
C ILE A 181 -8.66 -13.76 3.12
N ALA A 182 -8.40 -12.80 2.23
CA ALA A 182 -7.03 -12.40 1.87
C ALA A 182 -6.33 -11.81 3.10
N LEU A 183 -6.99 -10.92 3.86
CA LEU A 183 -6.47 -10.36 5.10
C LEU A 183 -6.14 -11.48 6.11
N ALA A 184 -7.06 -12.41 6.37
CA ALA A 184 -6.81 -13.53 7.28
C ALA A 184 -5.58 -14.36 6.86
N SER A 185 -5.35 -14.51 5.56
CA SER A 185 -4.15 -15.19 5.02
C SER A 185 -2.88 -14.38 5.25
N CYS A 186 -2.93 -13.05 5.06
CA CYS A 186 -1.82 -12.14 5.33
C CYS A 186 -1.39 -12.20 6.80
N LEU A 187 -2.34 -12.15 7.74
CA LEU A 187 -2.07 -12.20 9.17
C LEU A 187 -1.27 -13.45 9.60
N GLN A 188 -1.47 -14.59 8.91
CA GLN A 188 -0.69 -15.81 9.18
C GLN A 188 0.79 -15.66 8.77
N ILE A 189 1.04 -15.00 7.65
CA ILE A 189 2.41 -14.71 7.17
C ILE A 189 3.07 -13.68 8.06
N ASP A 190 2.38 -12.60 8.36
CA ASP A 190 2.89 -11.49 9.16
C ASP A 190 3.38 -11.95 10.54
N ALA A 191 2.68 -12.92 11.13
CA ALA A 191 3.02 -13.51 12.42
C ALA A 191 4.29 -14.38 12.39
N CYS A 192 4.69 -14.92 11.23
CA CYS A 192 5.75 -15.94 11.17
C CYS A 192 7.03 -15.49 10.43
N ILE A 193 7.07 -14.29 9.84
CA ILE A 193 8.24 -13.77 9.15
C ILE A 193 8.99 -12.74 9.98
N PRO A 194 10.34 -12.78 10.03
CA PRO A 194 11.13 -11.88 10.87
C PRO A 194 11.28 -10.45 10.32
N ASN A 195 10.98 -10.25 9.05
CA ASN A 195 11.16 -8.99 8.33
C ASN A 195 9.82 -8.32 7.97
N PHE A 196 8.79 -8.54 8.78
CA PHE A 196 7.50 -7.87 8.67
C PHE A 196 7.59 -6.40 9.12
N THR A 197 6.84 -5.52 8.47
CA THR A 197 6.78 -4.08 8.76
C THR A 197 5.40 -3.65 9.25
N ALA A 198 4.40 -3.76 8.39
CA ALA A 198 3.01 -3.45 8.69
C ALA A 198 2.11 -4.08 7.62
N GLN A 199 0.87 -4.40 7.98
CA GLN A 199 -0.13 -4.99 7.09
C GLN A 199 -1.06 -3.92 6.55
N GLU A 200 -1.28 -3.98 5.25
CA GLU A 200 -2.29 -3.16 4.57
C GLU A 200 -3.70 -3.63 4.89
N ASN A 201 -4.60 -2.65 5.09
CA ASN A 201 -6.03 -2.87 5.02
C ASN A 201 -6.77 -1.62 4.57
N ILE A 202 -7.57 -1.75 3.50
CA ILE A 202 -8.51 -0.71 3.09
C ILE A 202 -9.75 -0.82 3.96
N ARG A 203 -9.93 0.16 4.84
CA ARG A 203 -11.07 0.17 5.77
C ARG A 203 -12.34 0.59 5.07
N LEU A 204 -13.30 -0.32 4.91
CA LEU A 204 -14.63 -0.05 4.38
C LEU A 204 -15.61 0.33 5.50
N GLU A 205 -16.53 1.24 5.21
CA GLU A 205 -17.51 1.70 6.19
C GLU A 205 -18.45 0.58 6.66
N ASN A 206 -18.76 -0.36 5.77
CA ASN A 206 -19.63 -1.50 6.06
C ASN A 206 -18.91 -2.68 6.75
N GLY A 207 -17.60 -2.60 6.98
CA GLY A 207 -16.81 -3.62 7.64
C GLY A 207 -16.58 -4.91 6.85
N LEU A 208 -16.95 -4.96 5.57
CA LEU A 208 -16.74 -6.13 4.72
C LEU A 208 -15.26 -6.53 4.60
N ASP A 209 -14.36 -5.57 4.61
CA ASP A 209 -12.91 -5.77 4.63
C ASP A 209 -12.43 -6.58 5.83
N LEU A 210 -13.19 -6.58 6.92
CA LEU A 210 -12.92 -7.33 8.14
C LEU A 210 -13.81 -8.56 8.30
N GLY A 211 -14.70 -8.83 7.36
CA GLY A 211 -15.59 -9.99 7.36
C GLY A 211 -16.93 -9.76 8.04
N GLU A 212 -17.35 -8.51 8.28
CA GLU A 212 -18.71 -8.22 8.76
C GLU A 212 -19.75 -8.83 7.81
N GLY A 213 -20.67 -9.61 8.38
CA GLY A 213 -21.68 -10.35 7.61
C GLY A 213 -21.17 -11.58 6.87
N ILE A 214 -19.84 -11.80 6.77
CA ILE A 214 -19.22 -12.94 6.08
C ILE A 214 -18.65 -13.95 7.08
N PHE A 215 -17.99 -13.48 8.13
CA PHE A 215 -17.42 -14.35 9.16
C PHE A 215 -18.32 -14.45 10.37
N ARG A 216 -18.29 -15.60 11.06
CA ARG A 216 -18.97 -15.76 12.34
C ARG A 216 -18.44 -14.76 13.38
N GLU A 217 -17.12 -14.55 13.37
CA GLU A 217 -16.44 -13.53 14.15
C GLU A 217 -15.57 -12.69 13.21
N PRO A 218 -15.96 -11.44 12.92
CA PRO A 218 -15.17 -10.53 12.09
C PRO A 218 -13.81 -10.22 12.71
N ILE A 219 -12.82 -9.96 11.87
CA ILE A 219 -11.48 -9.52 12.30
C ILE A 219 -11.62 -8.15 12.99
N LYS A 220 -10.94 -7.98 14.12
CA LYS A 220 -10.98 -6.74 14.89
C LYS A 220 -9.64 -6.03 14.82
N ILE A 221 -9.68 -4.75 14.46
CA ILE A 221 -8.52 -3.87 14.56
C ILE A 221 -8.70 -3.02 15.82
N GLU A 222 -7.83 -3.20 16.79
CA GLU A 222 -7.84 -2.49 18.05
C GLU A 222 -6.55 -1.69 18.20
N ASN A 223 -6.66 -0.38 18.38
CA ASN A 223 -5.51 0.53 18.49
C ASN A 223 -4.48 0.37 17.34
N GLY A 224 -4.96 0.19 16.11
CA GLY A 224 -4.11 0.00 14.93
C GLY A 224 -3.48 -1.40 14.80
N TYR A 225 -3.88 -2.37 15.62
CA TYR A 225 -3.34 -3.72 15.63
C TYR A 225 -4.43 -4.79 15.49
N VAL A 226 -4.06 -5.94 14.92
CA VAL A 226 -4.88 -7.16 14.91
C VAL A 226 -4.19 -8.22 15.77
N ALA A 227 -4.96 -8.84 16.68
CA ALA A 227 -4.49 -10.01 17.40
C ALA A 227 -4.48 -11.23 16.48
N VAL A 228 -3.40 -12.01 16.51
CA VAL A 228 -3.34 -13.28 15.76
C VAL A 228 -4.19 -14.31 16.49
N SER A 229 -5.06 -15.00 15.75
CA SER A 229 -5.90 -16.07 16.29
C SER A 229 -5.10 -17.34 16.55
N ASP A 230 -5.37 -18.03 17.64
CA ASP A 230 -4.86 -19.37 17.95
C ASP A 230 -5.77 -20.48 17.38
N GLU A 231 -6.87 -20.14 16.71
CA GLU A 231 -7.78 -21.09 16.10
C GLU A 231 -7.16 -21.77 14.87
N PRO A 232 -7.54 -23.03 14.56
CA PRO A 232 -7.01 -23.77 13.42
C PRO A 232 -7.24 -23.07 12.06
N GLY A 233 -6.35 -23.31 11.11
CA GLY A 233 -6.44 -22.81 9.74
C GLY A 233 -6.11 -21.31 9.68
N LEU A 234 -6.97 -20.50 9.08
CA LEU A 234 -6.83 -19.05 9.00
C LEU A 234 -7.38 -18.32 10.24
N GLY A 235 -7.95 -19.06 11.20
CA GLY A 235 -8.59 -18.48 12.37
C GLY A 235 -9.91 -17.78 12.07
N ILE A 236 -10.58 -18.14 10.97
CA ILE A 236 -11.88 -17.59 10.55
C ILE A 236 -12.87 -18.72 10.24
N GLU A 237 -14.15 -18.46 10.43
CA GLU A 237 -15.25 -19.34 10.04
C GLU A 237 -16.22 -18.56 9.13
N VAL A 238 -16.31 -18.98 7.86
CA VAL A 238 -17.17 -18.33 6.86
C VAL A 238 -18.62 -18.80 7.02
N ILE A 239 -19.56 -17.85 6.99
CA ILE A 239 -20.99 -18.11 6.96
C ILE A 239 -21.42 -18.25 5.50
N GLU A 240 -21.38 -19.48 4.97
CA GLU A 240 -21.57 -19.73 3.52
C GLU A 240 -22.94 -19.24 3.02
N GLU A 241 -23.98 -19.29 3.85
CA GLU A 241 -25.33 -18.84 3.51
C GLU A 241 -25.38 -17.35 3.17
N ASN A 242 -24.50 -16.56 3.78
CA ASN A 242 -24.46 -15.10 3.56
C ASN A 242 -23.73 -14.73 2.28
N LEU A 243 -22.93 -15.64 1.69
CA LEU A 243 -22.17 -15.35 0.46
C LEU A 243 -23.08 -15.12 -0.76
N THR A 244 -24.33 -15.60 -0.71
CA THR A 244 -25.30 -15.37 -1.78
C THR A 244 -25.63 -13.90 -2.01
N ASP A 245 -25.42 -13.06 -1.00
CA ASP A 245 -25.67 -11.61 -1.07
C ASP A 245 -24.51 -10.84 -1.72
N TYR A 246 -23.36 -11.52 -1.93
CA TYR A 246 -22.12 -10.92 -2.44
C TYR A 246 -21.66 -11.55 -3.76
N VAL A 247 -22.60 -12.03 -4.58
CA VAL A 247 -22.28 -12.61 -5.89
C VAL A 247 -21.81 -11.53 -6.85
N TYR A 248 -20.60 -11.71 -7.39
CA TYR A 248 -20.05 -10.82 -8.40
C TYR A 248 -20.93 -10.81 -9.66
N ASP A 249 -21.39 -9.64 -10.05
CA ASP A 249 -22.31 -9.45 -11.19
C ASP A 249 -21.61 -9.35 -12.57
N GLY A 250 -20.27 -9.46 -12.58
CA GLY A 250 -19.46 -9.34 -13.79
C GLY A 250 -19.08 -7.88 -14.14
N SER A 251 -19.51 -6.91 -13.34
CA SER A 251 -19.13 -5.51 -13.55
C SER A 251 -17.91 -5.12 -12.72
N TYR A 252 -16.87 -4.66 -13.39
CA TYR A 252 -15.71 -4.05 -12.75
C TYR A 252 -15.41 -2.72 -13.47
N PRO A 253 -15.72 -1.59 -12.86
CA PRO A 253 -15.38 -0.31 -13.44
C PRO A 253 -13.85 -0.17 -13.47
N LEU A 254 -13.29 -0.05 -14.68
CA LEU A 254 -11.88 0.29 -14.82
C LEU A 254 -11.72 1.77 -14.44
N PRO A 255 -10.92 2.10 -13.43
CA PRO A 255 -10.62 3.48 -13.12
C PRO A 255 -9.81 4.08 -14.27
N MET A 256 -10.36 5.10 -14.91
CA MET A 256 -9.66 5.88 -15.94
C MET A 256 -9.48 7.29 -15.45
N GLU A 257 -8.25 7.76 -15.46
CA GLU A 257 -7.91 9.14 -15.14
C GLU A 257 -7.72 9.98 -16.41
N PHE A 258 -8.09 11.23 -16.31
CA PHE A 258 -7.95 12.19 -17.42
C PHE A 258 -7.25 13.44 -16.89
N TYR A 259 -6.43 14.04 -17.75
CA TYR A 259 -5.86 15.34 -17.44
C TYR A 259 -6.95 16.41 -17.44
N PRO A 260 -7.12 17.18 -16.33
CA PRO A 260 -8.19 18.18 -16.24
C PRO A 260 -8.07 19.30 -17.28
N GLU A 261 -6.85 19.57 -17.75
CA GLU A 261 -6.55 20.69 -18.64
C GLU A 261 -7.07 20.48 -20.06
N ASP A 262 -7.08 19.25 -20.56
CA ASP A 262 -7.40 18.94 -21.94
C ASP A 262 -8.28 17.70 -22.14
N GLY A 263 -8.61 16.99 -21.07
CA GLY A 263 -9.43 15.77 -21.11
C GLY A 263 -8.75 14.58 -21.78
N SER A 264 -7.45 14.63 -22.05
CA SER A 264 -6.71 13.48 -22.55
C SER A 264 -6.53 12.43 -21.44
N LEU A 265 -6.45 11.15 -21.84
CA LEU A 265 -6.22 10.06 -20.90
C LEU A 265 -4.89 10.28 -20.18
N ALA A 266 -4.94 10.32 -18.84
CA ALA A 266 -3.76 10.24 -18.02
C ALA A 266 -3.39 8.76 -17.92
N ASP A 267 -2.28 8.40 -18.54
CA ASP A 267 -1.81 7.03 -18.58
C ASP A 267 -1.51 6.52 -17.16
N TRP A 268 -1.70 5.24 -17.01
CA TRP A 268 -1.63 4.54 -15.75
C TRP A 268 -0.41 3.63 -15.72
#